data_62abafe1e8bb68ed28dad6a0632d8f25
#
_entry.id   62abafe1e8bb68ed28dad6a0632d8f25
#
_cell.length_a   1.000
_cell.length_b   1.000
_cell.length_c   1.000
_cell.angle_alpha   90.00
_cell.angle_beta   90.00
_cell.angle_gamma   90.00
#
_symmetry.space_group_name_H-M   'P 1'
#
loop_
_entity.id
_entity.type
_entity.pdbx_description
1 polymer ?
#
loop_
_entity_poly.entity_id
_entity_poly.type
_entity_poly.pdbx_seq_one_letter_code
_entity_poly.pdbx_strand_id
1 'polypeptide(L)'
;MSEADRCGAEIVPVDSEHSAIFQCLQGCVDRREIRRLILTCSGGPFRGMGRDEVGRMTKADALRHPNWTMGPKITVDCSTLMNKGLEVIEAMRLYRLPLAQVSVMVHPQSIVHSMVEFKDGAVLAQLGTPDMRLPIRYAMTYPARGENPAPPLDLLNSPPLTFLEPDRETFPCLRLAEEAAEAGGTACAILNGANEEAVRLFLAEKIGFYDISDLVAAARATVLVTQTPSLEEILSADHAAREAVKSAFARRHS
;
A
#
# COMPACT_ATOMS: atom_id res chain seq x y z
N MET A 1 5.72 -15.71 7.21
CA MET A 1 4.52 -16.37 7.79
C MET A 1 4.81 -17.81 8.24
N SER A 2 5.32 -18.70 7.38
CA SER A 2 5.59 -20.11 7.77
C SER A 2 6.48 -20.27 9.00
N GLU A 3 7.52 -19.45 9.14
CA GLU A 3 8.41 -19.50 10.30
C GLU A 3 7.70 -19.00 11.57
N ALA A 4 6.89 -17.95 11.47
CA ALA A 4 6.07 -17.49 12.59
C ALA A 4 5.12 -18.59 13.09
N ASP A 5 4.47 -19.30 12.15
CA ASP A 5 3.60 -20.43 12.50
C ASP A 5 4.36 -21.55 13.18
N ARG A 6 5.53 -21.92 12.64
CA ARG A 6 6.39 -22.98 13.20
C ARG A 6 6.82 -22.66 14.63
N CYS A 7 7.06 -21.37 14.93
CA CYS A 7 7.48 -20.92 16.25
C CYS A 7 6.32 -20.51 17.16
N GLY A 8 5.07 -20.51 16.67
CA GLY A 8 3.92 -19.97 17.40
C GLY A 8 4.03 -18.47 17.69
N ALA A 9 4.80 -17.75 16.87
CA ALA A 9 4.98 -16.32 17.02
C ALA A 9 3.81 -15.54 16.41
N GLU A 10 3.23 -14.63 17.18
CA GLU A 10 2.18 -13.74 16.70
C GLU A 10 2.80 -12.54 15.97
N ILE A 11 2.26 -12.21 14.81
CA ILE A 11 2.62 -11.01 14.05
C ILE A 11 1.54 -9.97 14.24
N VAL A 12 1.87 -8.88 14.93
CA VAL A 12 0.97 -7.74 15.14
C VAL A 12 1.37 -6.63 14.18
N PRO A 13 0.48 -6.24 13.24
CA PRO A 13 0.80 -5.23 12.25
C PRO A 13 0.86 -3.82 12.86
N VAL A 14 1.75 -2.99 12.33
CA VAL A 14 1.94 -1.58 12.72
C VAL A 14 1.38 -0.63 11.67
N ASP A 15 1.39 -1.01 10.38
CA ASP A 15 0.77 -0.20 9.35
C ASP A 15 -0.71 0.04 9.68
N SER A 16 -1.19 1.28 9.50
CA SER A 16 -2.49 1.72 10.02
C SER A 16 -3.66 0.90 9.47
N GLU A 17 -3.63 0.58 8.20
CA GLU A 17 -4.66 -0.19 7.51
C GLU A 17 -4.68 -1.64 7.97
N HIS A 18 -3.50 -2.23 8.10
CA HIS A 18 -3.36 -3.62 8.56
C HIS A 18 -3.67 -3.74 10.06
N SER A 19 -3.25 -2.77 10.87
CA SER A 19 -3.66 -2.69 12.27
C SER A 19 -5.19 -2.58 12.40
N ALA A 20 -5.84 -1.79 11.53
CA ALA A 20 -7.30 -1.68 11.51
C ALA A 20 -7.98 -3.01 11.21
N ILE A 21 -7.51 -3.73 10.18
CA ILE A 21 -8.01 -5.07 9.84
C ILE A 21 -7.78 -6.03 11.01
N PHE A 22 -6.57 -6.03 11.59
CA PHE A 22 -6.25 -6.86 12.74
C PHE A 22 -7.22 -6.62 13.90
N GLN A 23 -7.56 -5.35 14.18
CA GLN A 23 -8.51 -4.98 15.21
C GLN A 23 -9.95 -5.40 14.88
N CYS A 24 -10.38 -5.27 13.62
CA CYS A 24 -11.69 -5.74 13.17
C CYS A 24 -11.82 -7.27 13.24
N LEU A 25 -10.73 -7.99 13.18
CA LEU A 25 -10.69 -9.45 13.25
C LEU A 25 -10.54 -10.00 14.67
N GLN A 26 -10.51 -9.14 15.70
CA GLN A 26 -10.55 -9.60 17.09
C GLN A 26 -11.88 -10.31 17.35
N GLY A 27 -11.80 -11.57 17.79
CA GLY A 27 -12.97 -12.41 17.99
C GLY A 27 -13.46 -13.19 16.74
N CYS A 28 -12.87 -12.96 15.56
CA CYS A 28 -13.14 -13.80 14.39
C CYS A 28 -12.39 -15.14 14.54
N VAL A 29 -13.16 -16.19 14.86
CA VAL A 29 -12.60 -17.53 15.11
C VAL A 29 -12.23 -18.24 13.80
N ASP A 30 -13.02 -18.05 12.76
CA ASP A 30 -12.86 -18.71 11.47
C ASP A 30 -12.63 -17.68 10.34
N ARG A 31 -11.43 -17.64 9.82
CA ARG A 31 -11.08 -16.75 8.70
C ARG A 31 -11.87 -17.02 7.42
N ARG A 32 -12.51 -18.19 7.29
CA ARG A 32 -13.41 -18.49 6.18
C ARG A 32 -14.69 -17.67 6.20
N GLU A 33 -15.03 -17.02 7.32
CA GLU A 33 -16.16 -16.09 7.44
C GLU A 33 -15.88 -14.75 6.74
N ILE A 34 -14.62 -14.43 6.46
CA ILE A 34 -14.24 -13.21 5.75
C ILE A 34 -14.68 -13.33 4.29
N ARG A 35 -15.50 -12.38 3.85
CA ARG A 35 -15.84 -12.19 2.44
C ARG A 35 -14.72 -11.44 1.72
N ARG A 36 -14.30 -10.30 2.26
CA ARG A 36 -13.17 -9.51 1.76
C ARG A 36 -12.63 -8.53 2.80
N LEU A 37 -11.39 -8.13 2.60
CA LEU A 37 -10.77 -6.98 3.25
C LEU A 37 -10.96 -5.74 2.36
N ILE A 38 -11.15 -4.58 2.98
CA ILE A 38 -11.30 -3.31 2.28
C ILE A 38 -10.25 -2.36 2.85
N LEU A 39 -9.16 -2.17 2.10
CA LEU A 39 -8.12 -1.21 2.41
C LEU A 39 -8.58 0.18 2.01
N THR A 40 -8.53 1.14 2.92
CA THR A 40 -8.81 2.53 2.58
C THR A 40 -7.54 3.30 2.27
N CYS A 41 -7.64 4.39 1.50
CA CYS A 41 -6.56 5.33 1.26
C CYS A 41 -7.11 6.75 1.08
N SER A 42 -6.29 7.77 1.31
CA SER A 42 -6.68 9.17 1.07
C SER A 42 -6.91 9.49 -0.42
N GLY A 43 -6.33 8.66 -1.30
CA GLY A 43 -6.26 8.90 -2.74
C GLY A 43 -5.09 9.80 -3.16
N GLY A 44 -4.25 10.23 -2.21
CA GLY A 44 -3.09 11.07 -2.47
C GLY A 44 -3.43 12.53 -2.83
N PRO A 45 -2.41 13.36 -3.13
CA PRO A 45 -2.58 14.78 -3.42
C PRO A 45 -3.27 15.05 -4.78
N PHE A 46 -3.24 14.11 -5.70
CA PHE A 46 -3.75 14.26 -7.07
C PHE A 46 -5.13 13.63 -7.29
N ARG A 47 -5.80 13.23 -6.22
CA ARG A 47 -7.15 12.68 -6.30
C ARG A 47 -8.11 13.63 -7.03
N GLY A 48 -8.83 13.08 -8.03
CA GLY A 48 -9.82 13.82 -8.83
C GLY A 48 -9.23 14.62 -10.00
N MET A 49 -7.90 14.62 -10.14
CA MET A 49 -7.23 15.21 -11.31
C MET A 49 -7.24 14.22 -12.48
N GLY A 50 -7.34 14.76 -13.69
CA GLY A 50 -7.21 13.95 -14.91
C GLY A 50 -5.76 13.63 -15.26
N ARG A 51 -5.56 12.62 -16.12
CA ARG A 51 -4.23 12.12 -16.52
C ARG A 51 -3.30 13.23 -17.05
N ASP A 52 -3.82 14.13 -17.89
CA ASP A 52 -3.03 15.20 -18.49
C ASP A 52 -2.58 16.25 -17.45
N GLU A 53 -3.39 16.46 -16.43
CA GLU A 53 -3.07 17.36 -15.33
C GLU A 53 -2.00 16.75 -14.42
N VAL A 54 -2.20 15.49 -14.02
CA VAL A 54 -1.24 14.75 -13.20
C VAL A 54 0.12 14.60 -13.89
N GLY A 55 0.16 14.46 -15.22
CA GLY A 55 1.40 14.37 -16.00
C GLY A 55 2.29 15.62 -15.92
N ARG A 56 1.73 16.76 -15.51
CA ARG A 56 2.47 18.03 -15.33
C ARG A 56 2.90 18.27 -13.89
N MET A 57 2.50 17.41 -12.96
CA MET A 57 2.81 17.58 -11.53
C MET A 57 4.29 17.37 -11.24
N THR A 58 4.81 18.22 -10.39
CA THR A 58 6.21 18.23 -9.98
C THR A 58 6.41 17.40 -8.71
N LYS A 59 7.68 17.18 -8.36
CA LYS A 59 8.07 16.63 -7.06
C LYS A 59 7.44 17.41 -5.89
N ALA A 60 7.46 18.76 -5.97
CA ALA A 60 6.92 19.61 -4.91
C ALA A 60 5.41 19.40 -4.72
N ASP A 61 4.68 19.12 -5.81
CA ASP A 61 3.24 18.84 -5.75
C ASP A 61 3.00 17.43 -5.19
N ALA A 62 3.77 16.44 -5.61
CA ALA A 62 3.66 15.06 -5.13
C ALA A 62 3.96 14.93 -3.62
N LEU A 63 4.80 15.81 -3.07
CA LEU A 63 5.15 15.79 -1.64
C LEU A 63 4.10 16.49 -0.73
N ARG A 64 3.01 17.04 -1.28
CA ARG A 64 1.92 17.68 -0.51
C ARG A 64 0.83 16.69 -0.14
N HIS A 65 1.12 15.76 0.79
CA HIS A 65 0.09 14.83 1.24
C HIS A 65 -1.01 15.54 2.06
N PRO A 66 -2.33 15.27 1.78
CA PRO A 66 -3.42 16.04 2.39
C PRO A 66 -3.59 15.80 3.90
N ASN A 67 -3.31 14.62 4.40
CA ASN A 67 -3.66 14.20 5.77
C ASN A 67 -2.46 13.79 6.63
N TRP A 68 -1.35 13.36 6.02
CA TRP A 68 -0.22 12.78 6.74
C TRP A 68 1.08 13.54 6.47
N THR A 69 1.88 13.72 7.51
CA THR A 69 3.26 14.18 7.38
C THR A 69 4.19 12.97 7.42
N MET A 70 4.80 12.65 6.29
CA MET A 70 5.58 11.42 6.10
C MET A 70 6.91 11.70 5.40
N GLY A 71 7.77 10.70 5.34
CA GLY A 71 8.99 10.75 4.54
C GLY A 71 8.72 10.90 3.03
N PRO A 72 9.68 11.42 2.25
CA PRO A 72 9.45 11.75 0.84
C PRO A 72 9.11 10.53 -0.03
N LYS A 73 9.73 9.37 0.24
CA LYS A 73 9.48 8.14 -0.55
C LYS A 73 8.03 7.69 -0.44
N ILE A 74 7.52 7.48 0.77
CA ILE A 74 6.15 7.03 0.98
C ILE A 74 5.13 8.07 0.51
N THR A 75 5.45 9.38 0.58
CA THR A 75 4.56 10.44 0.09
C THR A 75 4.40 10.37 -1.44
N VAL A 76 5.48 10.08 -2.18
CA VAL A 76 5.40 9.82 -3.62
C VAL A 76 4.64 8.53 -3.91
N ASP A 77 4.87 7.46 -3.14
CA ASP A 77 4.10 6.22 -3.28
C ASP A 77 2.59 6.41 -3.04
N CYS A 78 2.22 7.27 -2.10
CA CYS A 78 0.81 7.65 -1.90
C CYS A 78 0.26 8.44 -3.11
N SER A 79 1.07 9.32 -3.71
CA SER A 79 0.66 10.11 -4.87
C SER A 79 0.43 9.27 -6.12
N THR A 80 1.16 8.17 -6.27
CA THR A 80 1.05 7.21 -7.39
C THR A 80 0.07 6.07 -7.11
N LEU A 81 -0.47 5.95 -5.89
CA LEU A 81 -1.18 4.78 -5.34
C LEU A 81 -0.32 3.50 -5.26
N MET A 82 1.00 3.59 -5.44
CA MET A 82 1.91 2.46 -5.22
C MET A 82 1.88 2.00 -3.75
N ASN A 83 1.84 2.95 -2.79
CA ASN A 83 1.76 2.60 -1.38
C ASN A 83 0.58 1.66 -1.13
N LYS A 84 -0.59 2.00 -1.66
CA LYS A 84 -1.79 1.15 -1.52
C LYS A 84 -1.63 -0.19 -2.23
N GLY A 85 -0.91 -0.22 -3.34
CA GLY A 85 -0.56 -1.47 -4.02
C GLY A 85 0.35 -2.38 -3.17
N LEU A 86 1.35 -1.81 -2.50
CA LEU A 86 2.22 -2.55 -1.57
C LEU A 86 1.43 -3.06 -0.37
N GLU A 87 0.50 -2.28 0.15
CA GLU A 87 -0.39 -2.70 1.24
C GLU A 87 -1.36 -3.83 0.82
N VAL A 88 -1.82 -3.87 -0.43
CA VAL A 88 -2.58 -5.02 -0.95
C VAL A 88 -1.74 -6.30 -0.86
N ILE A 89 -0.47 -6.25 -1.28
CA ILE A 89 0.46 -7.38 -1.17
C ILE A 89 0.65 -7.79 0.29
N GLU A 90 0.83 -6.82 1.18
CA GLU A 90 1.00 -7.04 2.62
C GLU A 90 -0.24 -7.71 3.22
N ALA A 91 -1.45 -7.21 2.94
CA ALA A 91 -2.71 -7.78 3.40
C ALA A 91 -2.87 -9.24 2.98
N MET A 92 -2.57 -9.55 1.71
CA MET A 92 -2.61 -10.93 1.20
C MET A 92 -1.68 -11.85 2.00
N ARG A 93 -0.50 -11.37 2.38
CA ARG A 93 0.49 -12.15 3.14
C ARG A 93 0.12 -12.29 4.60
N LEU A 94 -0.23 -11.19 5.28
CA LEU A 94 -0.58 -11.19 6.70
C LEU A 94 -1.84 -12.01 6.98
N TYR A 95 -2.88 -11.83 6.16
CA TYR A 95 -4.19 -12.46 6.38
C TYR A 95 -4.40 -13.72 5.55
N ARG A 96 -3.44 -14.09 4.67
CA ARG A 96 -3.47 -15.31 3.83
C ARG A 96 -4.72 -15.39 2.95
N LEU A 97 -5.11 -14.26 2.39
CA LEU A 97 -6.23 -14.16 1.49
C LEU A 97 -5.76 -13.96 0.04
N PRO A 98 -6.48 -14.50 -0.94
CA PRO A 98 -6.19 -14.24 -2.35
C PRO A 98 -6.52 -12.78 -2.71
N LEU A 99 -5.92 -12.28 -3.80
CA LEU A 99 -6.16 -10.91 -4.30
C LEU A 99 -7.66 -10.60 -4.48
N ALA A 100 -8.44 -11.56 -4.97
CA ALA A 100 -9.89 -11.41 -5.16
C ALA A 100 -10.68 -11.09 -3.86
N GLN A 101 -10.07 -11.32 -2.69
CA GLN A 101 -10.64 -10.98 -1.39
C GLN A 101 -10.01 -9.71 -0.77
N VAL A 102 -9.21 -8.96 -1.51
CA VAL A 102 -8.64 -7.68 -1.05
C VAL A 102 -9.08 -6.59 -2.02
N SER A 103 -9.79 -5.60 -1.53
CA SER A 103 -10.25 -4.46 -2.32
C SER A 103 -9.69 -3.15 -1.77
N VAL A 104 -9.57 -2.15 -2.64
CA VAL A 104 -9.12 -0.80 -2.30
C VAL A 104 -10.27 0.17 -2.45
N MET A 105 -10.38 1.10 -1.52
CA MET A 105 -11.39 2.15 -1.52
C MET A 105 -10.76 3.49 -1.14
N VAL A 106 -11.03 4.53 -1.91
CA VAL A 106 -10.56 5.88 -1.59
C VAL A 106 -11.48 6.50 -0.55
N HIS A 107 -10.92 6.88 0.59
CA HIS A 107 -11.59 7.55 1.71
C HIS A 107 -10.82 8.82 2.07
N PRO A 108 -11.20 9.98 1.48
CA PRO A 108 -10.43 11.22 1.58
C PRO A 108 -10.18 11.71 3.00
N GLN A 109 -11.11 11.45 3.91
CA GLN A 109 -11.03 11.92 5.30
C GLN A 109 -10.02 11.13 6.14
N SER A 110 -9.63 9.93 5.70
CA SER A 110 -8.71 9.02 6.42
C SER A 110 -9.13 8.74 7.88
N ILE A 111 -10.44 8.76 8.16
CA ILE A 111 -11.02 8.46 9.49
C ILE A 111 -11.24 6.95 9.63
N VAL A 112 -11.77 6.30 8.59
CA VAL A 112 -11.85 4.84 8.49
C VAL A 112 -10.51 4.36 7.95
N HIS A 113 -9.76 3.62 8.77
CA HIS A 113 -8.44 3.14 8.40
C HIS A 113 -8.47 1.87 7.55
N SER A 114 -9.41 0.97 7.79
CA SER A 114 -9.78 -0.17 6.92
C SER A 114 -11.02 -0.87 7.44
N MET A 115 -11.54 -1.83 6.66
CA MET A 115 -12.76 -2.56 6.99
C MET A 115 -12.62 -4.05 6.64
N VAL A 116 -13.42 -4.86 7.32
CA VAL A 116 -13.60 -6.29 7.02
C VAL A 116 -15.06 -6.53 6.71
N GLU A 117 -15.37 -7.05 5.54
CA GLU A 117 -16.70 -7.50 5.17
C GLU A 117 -16.80 -9.01 5.40
N PHE A 118 -17.80 -9.45 6.15
CA PHE A 118 -18.08 -10.84 6.45
C PHE A 118 -19.12 -11.43 5.49
N LYS A 119 -19.23 -12.75 5.45
CA LYS A 119 -20.16 -13.48 4.56
C LYS A 119 -21.63 -13.27 4.90
N ASP A 120 -21.94 -12.91 6.13
CA ASP A 120 -23.30 -12.54 6.58
C ASP A 120 -23.70 -11.13 6.15
N GLY A 121 -22.80 -10.38 5.51
CA GLY A 121 -23.02 -9.01 5.05
C GLY A 121 -22.64 -7.94 6.07
N ALA A 122 -22.19 -8.31 7.27
CA ALA A 122 -21.69 -7.35 8.25
C ALA A 122 -20.36 -6.75 7.77
N VAL A 123 -20.18 -5.43 7.99
CA VAL A 123 -18.91 -4.74 7.74
C VAL A 123 -18.41 -4.13 9.04
N LEU A 124 -17.26 -4.58 9.52
CA LEU A 124 -16.59 -3.99 10.66
C LEU A 124 -15.51 -3.03 10.19
N ALA A 125 -15.43 -1.86 10.81
CA ALA A 125 -14.46 -0.81 10.49
C ALA A 125 -13.76 -0.33 11.76
N GLN A 126 -12.46 -0.08 11.66
CA GLN A 126 -11.74 0.63 12.71
C GLN A 126 -11.62 2.11 12.30
N LEU A 127 -12.04 2.99 13.18
CA LEU A 127 -12.02 4.43 13.02
C LEU A 127 -11.05 5.06 14.03
N GLY A 128 -10.39 6.14 13.61
CA GLY A 128 -9.50 6.90 14.47
C GLY A 128 -9.03 8.20 13.79
N THR A 129 -8.37 9.04 14.56
CA THR A 129 -7.62 10.18 14.01
C THR A 129 -6.43 9.64 13.20
N PRO A 130 -6.04 10.28 12.08
CA PRO A 130 -4.89 9.86 11.27
C PRO A 130 -3.57 10.15 12.00
N ASP A 131 -3.18 9.25 12.90
CA ASP A 131 -2.00 9.36 13.75
C ASP A 131 -1.37 7.97 13.98
N MET A 132 -0.13 7.81 13.53
CA MET A 132 0.61 6.53 13.65
C MET A 132 0.88 6.12 15.10
N ARG A 133 0.81 7.03 16.07
CA ARG A 133 0.95 6.68 17.48
C ARG A 133 -0.12 5.69 17.95
N LEU A 134 -1.30 5.71 17.33
CA LEU A 134 -2.41 4.81 17.64
C LEU A 134 -2.08 3.35 17.28
N PRO A 135 -1.79 2.99 16.02
CA PRO A 135 -1.47 1.62 15.65
C PRO A 135 -0.13 1.13 16.23
N ILE A 136 0.90 1.98 16.28
CA ILE A 136 2.19 1.65 16.88
C ILE A 136 2.00 1.26 18.36
N ARG A 137 1.28 2.07 19.12
CA ARG A 137 1.04 1.80 20.52
C ARG A 137 0.23 0.52 20.71
N TYR A 138 -0.84 0.34 19.92
CA TYR A 138 -1.63 -0.88 20.01
C TYR A 138 -0.79 -2.13 19.77
N ALA A 139 0.07 -2.09 18.76
CA ALA A 139 0.99 -3.21 18.49
C ALA A 139 1.94 -3.49 19.66
N MET A 140 2.42 -2.45 20.35
CA MET A 140 3.33 -2.59 21.50
C MET A 140 2.64 -3.05 22.78
N THR A 141 1.35 -2.76 22.95
CA THR A 141 0.61 -3.07 24.19
C THR A 141 -0.38 -4.23 24.05
N TYR A 142 -0.55 -4.74 22.83
CA TYR A 142 -1.48 -5.83 22.54
C TYR A 142 -1.30 -7.00 23.52
N PRO A 143 -2.40 -7.62 24.03
CA PRO A 143 -3.80 -7.34 23.68
C PRO A 143 -4.44 -6.16 24.43
N ALA A 144 -3.72 -5.48 25.33
CA ALA A 144 -4.25 -4.36 26.10
C ALA A 144 -4.38 -3.08 25.25
N ARG A 145 -5.37 -2.26 25.57
CA ARG A 145 -5.53 -0.91 25.01
C ARG A 145 -5.07 0.12 26.07
N GLY A 146 -3.97 0.79 25.77
CA GLY A 146 -3.51 1.87 26.64
C GLY A 146 -4.17 3.22 26.29
N GLU A 147 -3.90 4.26 27.10
CA GLU A 147 -4.37 5.62 26.84
C GLU A 147 -3.80 6.18 25.53
N ASN A 148 -4.64 6.80 24.70
CA ASN A 148 -4.21 7.35 23.43
C ASN A 148 -3.48 8.68 23.63
N PRO A 149 -2.24 8.86 23.12
CA PRO A 149 -1.53 10.13 23.16
C PRO A 149 -2.01 11.13 22.10
N ALA A 150 -2.83 10.69 21.13
CA ALA A 150 -3.41 11.54 20.09
C ALA A 150 -4.78 12.09 20.54
N PRO A 151 -5.25 13.20 19.97
CA PRO A 151 -6.60 13.68 20.19
C PRO A 151 -7.64 12.60 19.85
N PRO A 152 -8.69 12.44 20.66
CA PRO A 152 -9.77 11.48 20.35
C PRO A 152 -10.50 11.90 19.07
N LEU A 153 -11.03 10.91 18.35
CA LEU A 153 -11.88 11.17 17.19
C LEU A 153 -13.23 11.77 17.66
N ASP A 154 -13.56 12.93 17.12
CA ASP A 154 -14.85 13.58 17.32
C ASP A 154 -15.72 13.38 16.08
N LEU A 155 -16.58 12.37 16.12
CA LEU A 155 -17.47 12.03 15.00
C LEU A 155 -18.55 13.10 14.74
N LEU A 156 -18.95 13.85 15.76
CA LEU A 156 -20.01 14.89 15.60
C LEU A 156 -19.50 16.09 14.82
N ASN A 157 -18.23 16.43 14.98
CA ASN A 157 -17.58 17.54 14.28
C ASN A 157 -16.73 17.08 13.08
N SER A 158 -16.71 15.78 12.78
CA SER A 158 -16.04 15.26 11.60
C SER A 158 -16.82 15.55 10.32
N PRO A 159 -16.14 15.74 9.17
CA PRO A 159 -16.82 15.85 7.90
C PRO A 159 -17.54 14.53 7.54
N PRO A 160 -18.56 14.58 6.65
CA PRO A 160 -19.20 13.36 6.15
C PRO A 160 -18.18 12.37 5.60
N LEU A 161 -18.32 11.10 5.96
CA LEU A 161 -17.46 10.04 5.44
C LEU A 161 -17.86 9.74 3.99
N THR A 162 -16.89 9.81 3.08
CA THR A 162 -17.09 9.54 1.66
C THR A 162 -16.17 8.43 1.20
N PHE A 163 -16.66 7.61 0.26
CA PHE A 163 -15.95 6.47 -0.29
C PHE A 163 -16.08 6.48 -1.81
N LEU A 164 -14.95 6.28 -2.51
CA LEU A 164 -14.86 6.35 -3.96
C LEU A 164 -14.05 5.14 -4.47
N GLU A 165 -14.28 4.77 -5.73
CA GLU A 165 -13.42 3.81 -6.41
C GLU A 165 -12.04 4.42 -6.70
N PRO A 166 -10.94 3.66 -6.60
CA PRO A 166 -9.63 4.10 -7.01
C PRO A 166 -9.53 4.20 -8.55
N ASP A 167 -9.00 5.31 -9.04
CA ASP A 167 -8.73 5.51 -10.47
C ASP A 167 -7.43 4.79 -10.88
N ARG A 168 -7.55 3.57 -11.38
CA ARG A 168 -6.43 2.73 -11.82
C ARG A 168 -5.86 3.13 -13.17
N GLU A 169 -6.56 3.97 -13.93
CA GLU A 169 -6.09 4.46 -15.24
C GLU A 169 -5.19 5.68 -15.06
N THR A 170 -5.61 6.63 -14.26
CA THR A 170 -4.78 7.80 -13.90
C THR A 170 -3.60 7.39 -13.00
N PHE A 171 -3.79 6.40 -12.12
CA PHE A 171 -2.76 5.92 -11.18
C PHE A 171 -2.42 4.44 -11.41
N PRO A 172 -1.67 4.12 -12.48
CA PRO A 172 -1.44 2.74 -12.89
C PRO A 172 -0.59 1.90 -11.93
N CYS A 173 0.12 2.53 -10.98
CA CYS A 173 0.95 1.81 -10.01
C CYS A 173 0.16 0.86 -9.12
N LEU A 174 -1.10 1.18 -8.78
CA LEU A 174 -1.98 0.26 -8.04
C LEU A 174 -2.22 -1.02 -8.84
N ARG A 175 -2.59 -0.90 -10.12
CA ARG A 175 -2.79 -2.06 -11.00
C ARG A 175 -1.50 -2.87 -11.19
N LEU A 176 -0.34 -2.21 -11.37
CA LEU A 176 0.95 -2.89 -11.48
C LEU A 176 1.28 -3.72 -10.23
N ALA A 177 0.90 -3.24 -9.05
CA ALA A 177 1.08 -3.97 -7.80
C ALA A 177 0.09 -5.14 -7.66
N GLU A 178 -1.18 -4.95 -8.02
CA GLU A 178 -2.19 -6.01 -8.07
C GLU A 178 -1.75 -7.16 -9.01
N GLU A 179 -1.26 -6.82 -10.21
CA GLU A 179 -0.71 -7.80 -11.17
C GLU A 179 0.55 -8.52 -10.63
N ALA A 180 1.43 -7.84 -9.90
CA ALA A 180 2.59 -8.46 -9.28
C ALA A 180 2.18 -9.42 -8.14
N ALA A 181 1.18 -9.02 -7.35
CA ALA A 181 0.61 -9.85 -6.29
C ALA A 181 0.02 -11.16 -6.82
N GLU A 182 -0.70 -11.08 -7.94
CA GLU A 182 -1.29 -12.25 -8.62
C GLU A 182 -0.23 -13.16 -9.24
N ALA A 183 0.80 -12.57 -9.88
CA ALA A 183 1.91 -13.33 -10.46
C ALA A 183 2.71 -14.11 -9.40
N GLY A 184 2.81 -13.59 -8.18
CA GLY A 184 3.50 -14.27 -7.08
C GLY A 184 5.01 -14.36 -7.26
N GLY A 185 5.63 -15.33 -6.58
CA GLY A 185 7.07 -15.55 -6.65
C GLY A 185 7.89 -14.28 -6.35
N THR A 186 8.91 -13.99 -7.18
CA THR A 186 9.73 -12.78 -7.08
C THR A 186 9.08 -11.52 -7.66
N ALA A 187 7.87 -11.59 -8.24
CA ALA A 187 7.23 -10.45 -8.92
C ALA A 187 7.03 -9.24 -7.99
N CYS A 188 6.70 -9.48 -6.72
CA CYS A 188 6.55 -8.39 -5.73
C CYS A 188 7.91 -7.73 -5.39
N ALA A 189 8.99 -8.49 -5.32
CA ALA A 189 10.34 -7.96 -5.11
C ALA A 189 10.81 -7.14 -6.32
N ILE A 190 10.54 -7.63 -7.53
CA ILE A 190 10.81 -6.89 -8.79
C ILE A 190 10.04 -5.57 -8.82
N LEU A 191 8.74 -5.59 -8.49
CA LEU A 191 7.92 -4.39 -8.41
C LEU A 191 8.53 -3.37 -7.43
N ASN A 192 8.84 -3.82 -6.21
CA ASN A 192 9.36 -2.95 -5.16
C ASN A 192 10.73 -2.37 -5.53
N GLY A 193 11.68 -3.21 -5.98
CA GLY A 193 13.01 -2.77 -6.40
C GLY A 193 12.96 -1.75 -7.54
N ALA A 194 12.10 -1.98 -8.53
CA ALA A 194 11.87 -1.04 -9.62
C ALA A 194 11.27 0.28 -9.13
N ASN A 195 10.26 0.22 -8.25
CA ASN A 195 9.62 1.41 -7.69
C ASN A 195 10.60 2.24 -6.84
N GLU A 196 11.39 1.60 -5.99
CA GLU A 196 12.42 2.27 -5.19
C GLU A 196 13.37 3.10 -6.06
N GLU A 197 13.87 2.53 -7.15
CA GLU A 197 14.80 3.22 -8.05
C GLU A 197 14.09 4.30 -8.87
N ALA A 198 12.87 4.05 -9.37
CA ALA A 198 12.11 5.05 -10.12
C ALA A 198 11.74 6.27 -9.24
N VAL A 199 11.28 6.03 -8.01
CA VAL A 199 10.99 7.11 -7.05
C VAL A 199 12.25 7.89 -6.69
N ARG A 200 13.41 7.22 -6.55
CA ARG A 200 14.69 7.89 -6.34
C ARG A 200 15.05 8.85 -7.48
N LEU A 201 14.82 8.43 -8.73
CA LEU A 201 15.03 9.28 -9.91
C LEU A 201 14.06 10.46 -9.95
N PHE A 202 12.79 10.24 -9.61
CA PHE A 202 11.78 11.30 -9.53
C PHE A 202 12.11 12.32 -8.42
N LEU A 203 12.48 11.86 -7.24
CA LEU A 203 12.93 12.75 -6.15
C LEU A 203 14.20 13.54 -6.49
N ALA A 204 15.05 13.00 -7.37
CA ALA A 204 16.19 13.70 -7.92
C ALA A 204 15.84 14.59 -9.14
N GLU A 205 14.55 14.74 -9.48
CA GLU A 205 14.02 15.54 -10.59
C GLU A 205 14.60 15.17 -11.96
N LYS A 206 14.95 13.88 -12.13
CA LYS A 206 15.51 13.34 -13.39
C LYS A 206 14.43 12.78 -14.32
N ILE A 207 13.25 12.52 -13.81
CA ILE A 207 12.11 11.95 -14.56
C ILE A 207 10.81 12.64 -14.15
N GLY A 208 9.80 12.58 -15.02
CA GLY A 208 8.43 13.04 -14.73
C GLY A 208 7.62 12.04 -13.92
N PHE A 209 6.41 12.46 -13.54
CA PHE A 209 5.56 11.67 -12.65
C PHE A 209 5.18 10.29 -13.23
N TYR A 210 4.75 10.24 -14.48
CA TYR A 210 4.37 8.99 -15.13
C TYR A 210 5.54 8.09 -15.51
N ASP A 211 6.76 8.66 -15.62
CA ASP A 211 7.94 7.83 -15.82
C ASP A 211 8.16 6.83 -14.67
N ILE A 212 7.63 7.11 -13.46
CA ILE A 212 7.67 6.15 -12.36
C ILE A 212 6.97 4.85 -12.76
N SER A 213 5.70 4.94 -13.15
CA SER A 213 4.92 3.76 -13.55
C SER A 213 5.47 3.08 -14.80
N ASP A 214 5.96 3.87 -15.77
CA ASP A 214 6.52 3.34 -17.01
C ASP A 214 7.80 2.55 -16.79
N LEU A 215 8.70 3.06 -15.92
CA LEU A 215 9.95 2.38 -15.57
C LEU A 215 9.68 1.12 -14.76
N VAL A 216 8.71 1.15 -13.83
CA VAL A 216 8.27 -0.03 -13.08
C VAL A 216 7.71 -1.09 -14.03
N ALA A 217 6.84 -0.72 -14.96
CA ALA A 217 6.28 -1.64 -15.95
C ALA A 217 7.37 -2.24 -16.84
N ALA A 218 8.32 -1.43 -17.32
CA ALA A 218 9.44 -1.88 -18.14
C ALA A 218 10.36 -2.87 -17.40
N ALA A 219 10.66 -2.62 -16.13
CA ALA A 219 11.46 -3.53 -15.32
C ALA A 219 10.75 -4.86 -15.10
N ARG A 220 9.45 -4.83 -14.78
CA ARG A 220 8.61 -6.05 -14.63
C ARG A 220 8.54 -6.88 -15.91
N ALA A 221 8.53 -6.24 -17.07
CA ALA A 221 8.54 -6.96 -18.36
C ALA A 221 9.90 -7.57 -18.72
N THR A 222 10.98 -7.10 -18.11
CA THR A 222 12.36 -7.49 -18.46
C THR A 222 12.94 -8.53 -17.50
N VAL A 223 12.64 -8.42 -16.20
CA VAL A 223 13.20 -9.31 -15.18
C VAL A 223 12.35 -10.56 -15.04
N LEU A 224 12.98 -11.73 -15.11
CA LEU A 224 12.29 -13.02 -15.01
C LEU A 224 11.79 -13.28 -13.58
N VAL A 225 10.57 -13.83 -13.50
CA VAL A 225 9.94 -14.20 -12.23
C VAL A 225 10.26 -15.65 -11.87
N THR A 226 10.78 -15.88 -10.67
CA THR A 226 10.96 -17.20 -10.06
C THR A 226 9.76 -17.47 -9.13
N GLN A 227 9.06 -18.62 -9.33
CA GLN A 227 7.79 -18.88 -8.63
C GLN A 227 7.97 -19.33 -7.17
N THR A 228 9.00 -20.10 -6.86
CA THR A 228 9.31 -20.58 -5.50
C THR A 228 10.73 -20.16 -5.13
N PRO A 229 10.95 -18.84 -4.90
CA PRO A 229 12.31 -18.33 -4.73
C PRO A 229 12.89 -18.62 -3.36
N SER A 230 14.21 -18.82 -3.32
CA SER A 230 15.03 -18.68 -2.12
C SER A 230 15.16 -17.20 -1.73
N LEU A 231 15.71 -16.93 -0.55
CA LEU A 231 15.99 -15.56 -0.13
C LEU A 231 16.99 -14.87 -1.08
N GLU A 232 18.02 -15.58 -1.50
CA GLU A 232 19.04 -15.09 -2.42
C GLU A 232 18.43 -14.71 -3.78
N GLU A 233 17.49 -15.50 -4.29
CA GLU A 233 16.78 -15.20 -5.54
C GLU A 233 15.86 -13.99 -5.41
N ILE A 234 15.22 -13.78 -4.24
CA ILE A 234 14.43 -12.58 -3.97
C ILE A 234 15.32 -11.33 -3.99
N LEU A 235 16.47 -11.37 -3.29
CA LEU A 235 17.42 -10.25 -3.26
C LEU A 235 18.03 -9.98 -4.65
N SER A 236 18.33 -11.03 -5.40
CA SER A 236 18.83 -10.93 -6.77
C SER A 236 17.80 -10.30 -7.70
N ALA A 237 16.51 -10.65 -7.56
CA ALA A 237 15.42 -10.10 -8.35
C ALA A 237 15.18 -8.61 -8.04
N ASP A 238 15.24 -8.18 -6.78
CA ASP A 238 15.19 -6.76 -6.40
C ASP A 238 16.33 -5.99 -7.04
N HIS A 239 17.58 -6.50 -6.94
CA HIS A 239 18.75 -5.87 -7.53
C HIS A 239 18.62 -5.78 -9.06
N ALA A 240 18.22 -6.86 -9.72
CA ALA A 240 18.02 -6.89 -11.17
C ALA A 240 16.96 -5.87 -11.63
N ALA A 241 15.89 -5.69 -10.86
CA ALA A 241 14.86 -4.70 -11.15
C ALA A 241 15.38 -3.26 -11.06
N ARG A 242 16.20 -2.94 -10.05
CA ARG A 242 16.87 -1.65 -9.94
C ARG A 242 17.80 -1.37 -11.13
N GLU A 243 18.59 -2.34 -11.56
CA GLU A 243 19.47 -2.21 -12.73
C GLU A 243 18.68 -2.09 -14.03
N ALA A 244 17.54 -2.77 -14.16
CA ALA A 244 16.64 -2.63 -15.31
C ALA A 244 16.09 -1.19 -15.43
N VAL A 245 15.69 -0.58 -14.30
CA VAL A 245 15.25 0.84 -14.27
C VAL A 245 16.37 1.77 -14.68
N LYS A 246 17.59 1.62 -14.12
CA LYS A 246 18.76 2.44 -14.49
C LYS A 246 19.07 2.33 -15.98
N SER A 247 19.05 1.12 -16.52
CA SER A 247 19.28 0.85 -17.93
C SER A 247 18.21 1.45 -18.84
N ALA A 248 16.93 1.37 -18.43
CA ALA A 248 15.82 1.99 -19.16
C ALA A 248 15.90 3.52 -19.14
N PHE A 249 16.27 4.10 -17.99
CA PHE A 249 16.51 5.54 -17.85
C PHE A 249 17.65 6.00 -18.76
N ALA A 250 18.80 5.32 -18.76
CA ALA A 250 19.94 5.68 -19.60
C ALA A 250 19.60 5.68 -21.10
N ARG A 251 18.84 4.66 -21.56
CA ARG A 251 18.38 4.59 -22.97
C ARG A 251 17.45 5.72 -23.41
N ARG A 252 16.68 6.32 -22.48
CA ARG A 252 15.79 7.46 -22.79
C ARG A 252 16.53 8.79 -22.89
N HIS A 253 17.76 8.85 -22.37
CA HIS A 253 18.55 10.09 -22.26
C HIS A 253 19.88 10.03 -23.06
N SER A 254 20.09 8.96 -23.85
CA SER A 254 21.14 8.82 -24.85
C SER A 254 20.62 9.21 -26.22
#